data_c4b6d01f475f3b9353a9d1a9ca467c79
#
_entry.id   c4b6d01f475f3b9353a9d1a9ca467c79
#
_cell.length_a   1.000
_cell.length_b   1.000
_cell.length_c   1.000
_cell.angle_alpha   90.00
_cell.angle_beta   90.00
_cell.angle_gamma   90.00
#
_symmetry.space_group_name_H-M   'P 1'
#
loop_
_entity.id
_entity.type
_entity.pdbx_description
1 polymer ?
#
loop_
_entity_poly.entity_id
_entity_poly.type
_entity_poly.pdbx_seq_one_letter_code
_entity_poly.pdbx_strand_id
1 'polypeptide(L)'
;MFLDRPYAESQVSKQIHAGDVLTVHTGYIGISCVVPEKYDNCLTFTTLITTTDDAVLEGAFLAQYLNSEIGMSAVQAVTTQGGRQNLNTNDFVKVEIRYPSLAEQSKICAVLSRIDNLITLHQRKLEKLKNIKKSMLEKMFV
;
A
#
# COMPACT_ATOMS: atom_id res chain seq x y z
N MET A 1 -12.68 -18.61 -2.47
CA MET A 1 -11.84 -19.81 -2.43
C MET A 1 -11.02 -19.70 -1.16
N PHE A 2 -11.12 -20.61 -0.23
CA PHE A 2 -10.34 -20.62 1.01
C PHE A 2 -9.19 -21.62 0.83
N LEU A 3 -8.00 -21.26 1.32
CA LEU A 3 -6.86 -22.17 1.36
C LEU A 3 -7.07 -23.19 2.48
N ASP A 4 -6.60 -24.40 2.27
CA ASP A 4 -6.54 -25.42 3.32
C ASP A 4 -5.62 -24.94 4.45
N ARG A 5 -6.06 -25.11 5.71
CA ARG A 5 -5.35 -24.60 6.88
C ARG A 5 -3.92 -25.15 7.03
N PRO A 6 -3.66 -26.47 6.89
CA PRO A 6 -2.31 -27.00 6.93
C PRO A 6 -1.38 -26.42 5.85
N TYR A 7 -1.91 -26.17 4.63
CA TYR A 7 -1.15 -25.51 3.58
C TYR A 7 -0.83 -24.05 3.94
N ALA A 8 -1.79 -23.32 4.46
CA ALA A 8 -1.57 -21.94 4.89
C ALA A 8 -0.50 -21.84 5.98
N GLU A 9 -0.57 -22.69 6.98
CA GLU A 9 0.41 -22.78 8.07
C GLU A 9 1.82 -23.14 7.61
N SER A 10 1.96 -23.86 6.48
CA SER A 10 3.26 -24.18 5.88
C SER A 10 3.94 -23.01 5.16
N GLN A 11 3.18 -21.95 4.82
CA GLN A 11 3.66 -20.81 4.02
C GLN A 11 4.21 -19.66 4.88
N VAL A 12 5.03 -19.95 5.89
CA VAL A 12 5.55 -18.97 6.85
C VAL A 12 6.19 -17.75 6.18
N SER A 13 6.93 -17.93 5.09
CA SER A 13 7.57 -16.83 4.36
C SER A 13 6.62 -15.88 3.61
N LYS A 14 5.34 -16.23 3.56
CA LYS A 14 4.27 -15.41 2.94
C LYS A 14 3.29 -14.88 3.98
N GLN A 15 3.54 -15.18 5.24
CA GLN A 15 2.74 -14.68 6.34
C GLN A 15 3.09 -13.22 6.60
N ILE A 16 2.07 -12.39 6.76
CA ILE A 16 2.19 -10.96 7.02
C ILE A 16 1.75 -10.66 8.44
N HIS A 17 2.36 -9.64 9.02
CA HIS A 17 2.01 -9.17 10.35
C HIS A 17 1.52 -7.72 10.30
N ALA A 18 0.70 -7.36 11.28
CA ALA A 18 0.26 -5.98 11.44
C ALA A 18 1.47 -5.04 11.54
N GLY A 19 1.45 -3.96 10.76
CA GLY A 19 2.58 -3.02 10.67
C GLY A 19 3.56 -3.30 9.52
N ASP A 20 3.62 -4.52 8.98
CA ASP A 20 4.42 -4.80 7.79
C ASP A 20 4.01 -3.92 6.61
N VAL A 21 4.96 -3.59 5.76
CA VAL A 21 4.72 -2.88 4.50
C VAL A 21 4.74 -3.87 3.35
N LEU A 22 3.63 -3.94 2.61
CA LEU A 22 3.52 -4.74 1.40
C LEU A 22 3.77 -3.88 0.19
N THR A 23 4.72 -4.28 -0.65
CA THR A 23 5.04 -3.62 -1.93
C THR A 23 4.75 -4.54 -3.09
N VAL A 24 3.93 -4.11 -4.03
CA VAL A 24 3.60 -4.89 -5.24
C VAL A 24 4.85 -5.09 -6.08
N HIS A 25 5.17 -6.34 -6.41
CA HIS A 25 6.37 -6.67 -7.18
C HIS A 25 6.10 -7.03 -8.65
N THR A 26 4.83 -7.23 -9.05
CA THR A 26 4.43 -7.58 -10.41
C THR A 26 3.17 -6.82 -10.82
N GLY A 27 3.13 -6.25 -12.00
CA GLY A 27 2.01 -5.43 -12.49
C GLY A 27 2.20 -3.96 -12.10
N TYR A 28 1.46 -3.46 -11.12
CA TYR A 28 1.61 -2.09 -10.61
C TYR A 28 2.77 -2.01 -9.59
N ILE A 29 3.99 -2.22 -10.08
CA ILE A 29 5.20 -2.33 -9.25
C ILE A 29 5.41 -1.07 -8.40
N GLY A 30 5.77 -1.27 -7.13
CA GLY A 30 6.12 -0.21 -6.20
C GLY A 30 4.96 0.31 -5.36
N ILE A 31 3.69 0.07 -5.75
CA ILE A 31 2.56 0.45 -4.91
C ILE A 31 2.65 -0.29 -3.57
N SER A 32 2.57 0.47 -2.50
CA SER A 32 2.82 -0.03 -1.14
C SER A 32 1.69 0.33 -0.19
N CYS A 33 1.46 -0.55 0.79
CA CYS A 33 0.50 -0.29 1.88
C CYS A 33 0.98 -0.94 3.18
N VAL A 34 0.50 -0.42 4.31
CA VAL A 34 0.72 -1.04 5.63
C VAL A 34 -0.35 -2.09 5.89
N VAL A 35 0.04 -3.21 6.46
CA VAL A 35 -0.87 -4.28 6.89
C VAL A 35 -1.67 -3.84 8.13
N PRO A 36 -3.01 -3.72 8.04
CA PRO A 36 -3.84 -3.45 9.20
C PRO A 36 -3.95 -4.68 10.12
N GLU A 37 -4.22 -4.47 11.42
CA GLU A 37 -4.38 -5.54 12.42
C GLU A 37 -5.35 -6.67 12.00
N LYS A 38 -6.44 -6.32 11.32
CA LYS A 38 -7.43 -7.31 10.86
C LYS A 38 -6.90 -8.35 9.88
N TYR A 39 -5.71 -8.12 9.31
CA TYR A 39 -5.04 -9.03 8.38
C TYR A 39 -3.77 -9.64 8.97
N ASP A 40 -3.55 -9.48 10.28
CA ASP A 40 -2.45 -10.15 10.97
C ASP A 40 -2.52 -11.67 10.76
N ASN A 41 -1.36 -12.29 10.55
CA ASN A 41 -1.23 -13.72 10.24
C ASN A 41 -1.93 -14.20 8.95
N CYS A 42 -2.36 -13.29 8.06
CA CYS A 42 -2.81 -13.65 6.73
C CYS A 42 -1.64 -13.98 5.80
N LEU A 43 -1.94 -14.60 4.66
CA LEU A 43 -0.95 -14.85 3.60
C LEU A 43 -1.06 -13.79 2.51
N THR A 44 0.07 -13.39 1.95
CA THR A 44 0.15 -12.53 0.77
C THR A 44 0.82 -13.24 -0.39
N PHE A 45 0.45 -12.83 -1.61
CA PHE A 45 1.06 -13.28 -2.85
C PHE A 45 1.28 -12.08 -3.76
N THR A 46 2.29 -12.11 -4.61
CA THR A 46 2.63 -11.02 -5.54
C THR A 46 3.05 -9.70 -4.86
N THR A 47 3.46 -9.76 -3.59
CA THR A 47 3.99 -8.62 -2.84
C THR A 47 5.32 -8.99 -2.17
N LEU A 48 6.19 -8.00 -2.04
CA LEU A 48 7.33 -8.06 -1.13
C LEU A 48 6.84 -7.63 0.26
N ILE A 49 7.30 -8.33 1.29
CA ILE A 49 7.01 -8.02 2.68
C ILE A 49 8.22 -7.30 3.25
N THR A 50 8.01 -6.13 3.84
CA THR A 50 9.05 -5.39 4.54
C THR A 50 8.61 -5.14 5.97
N THR A 51 9.32 -5.71 6.92
CA THR A 51 9.17 -5.41 8.34
C THR A 51 10.13 -4.28 8.69
N THR A 52 9.64 -3.19 9.24
CA THR A 52 10.44 -2.04 9.65
C THR A 52 10.89 -2.16 11.11
N ASP A 53 12.03 -1.55 11.42
CA ASP A 53 12.39 -1.28 12.81
C ASP A 53 11.73 0.04 13.22
N ASP A 54 10.66 -0.02 13.99
CA ASP A 54 9.89 1.13 14.43
C ASP A 54 10.69 2.12 15.29
N ALA A 55 11.87 1.72 15.80
CA ALA A 55 12.79 2.64 16.46
C ALA A 55 13.51 3.60 15.50
N VAL A 56 13.46 3.31 14.18
CA VAL A 56 14.18 4.07 13.15
C VAL A 56 13.26 4.53 12.03
N LEU A 57 12.35 3.67 11.58
CA LEU A 57 11.51 3.90 10.39
C LEU A 57 10.10 3.36 10.62
N GLU A 58 9.11 4.26 10.65
CA GLU A 58 7.70 3.87 10.74
C GLU A 58 7.22 3.23 9.43
N GLY A 59 6.55 2.07 9.48
CA GLY A 59 5.98 1.41 8.32
C GLY A 59 5.02 2.31 7.53
N ALA A 60 4.25 3.16 8.22
CA ALA A 60 3.37 4.14 7.59
C ALA A 60 4.14 5.17 6.76
N PHE A 61 5.28 5.67 7.28
CA PHE A 61 6.14 6.60 6.54
C PHE A 61 6.76 5.90 5.31
N LEU A 62 7.26 4.68 5.48
CA LEU A 62 7.83 3.90 4.38
C LEU A 62 6.81 3.71 3.24
N ALA A 63 5.57 3.32 3.57
CA ALA A 63 4.53 3.14 2.57
C ALA A 63 4.20 4.45 1.83
N GLN A 64 4.11 5.59 2.52
CA GLN A 64 3.89 6.89 1.91
C GLN A 64 5.08 7.32 1.03
N TYR A 65 6.30 7.10 1.51
CA TYR A 65 7.51 7.40 0.73
C TYR A 65 7.54 6.59 -0.57
N LEU A 66 7.31 5.27 -0.52
CA LEU A 66 7.31 4.40 -1.70
C LEU A 66 6.23 4.79 -2.71
N ASN A 67 5.07 5.27 -2.25
CA ASN A 67 3.98 5.75 -3.10
C ASN A 67 4.19 7.18 -3.64
N SER A 68 5.21 7.91 -3.18
CA SER A 68 5.57 9.22 -3.72
C SER A 68 6.26 9.10 -5.08
N GLU A 69 6.31 10.19 -5.85
CA GLU A 69 7.05 10.22 -7.13
C GLU A 69 8.54 9.86 -6.95
N ILE A 70 9.14 10.29 -5.84
CA ILE A 70 10.54 9.99 -5.52
C ILE A 70 10.72 8.51 -5.24
N GLY A 71 9.88 7.92 -4.39
CA GLY A 71 9.92 6.50 -4.07
C GLY A 71 9.63 5.61 -5.27
N MET A 72 8.60 5.94 -6.05
CA MET A 72 8.27 5.23 -7.29
C MET A 72 9.41 5.27 -8.31
N SER A 73 10.06 6.43 -8.47
CA SER A 73 11.22 6.58 -9.36
C SER A 73 12.40 5.74 -8.87
N ALA A 74 12.67 5.71 -7.56
CA ALA A 74 13.73 4.89 -6.97
C ALA A 74 13.47 3.39 -7.16
N VAL A 75 12.23 2.94 -6.97
CA VAL A 75 11.82 1.54 -7.23
C VAL A 75 11.96 1.20 -8.71
N GLN A 76 11.53 2.08 -9.61
CA GLN A 76 11.64 1.87 -11.05
C GLN A 76 13.10 1.78 -11.52
N ALA A 77 14.00 2.57 -10.93
CA ALA A 77 15.43 2.57 -11.26
C ALA A 77 16.11 1.21 -10.97
N VAL A 78 15.65 0.48 -9.96
CA VAL A 78 16.16 -0.85 -9.60
C VAL A 78 15.37 -2.01 -10.21
N THR A 79 14.21 -1.73 -10.80
CA THR A 79 13.38 -2.75 -11.45
C THR A 79 14.00 -3.20 -12.75
N THR A 80 14.13 -4.50 -12.95
CA THR A 80 14.70 -5.09 -14.18
C THR A 80 13.88 -4.68 -15.40
N GLN A 81 14.51 -3.98 -16.34
CA GLN A 81 13.91 -3.60 -17.61
C GLN A 81 14.07 -4.74 -18.62
N GLY A 82 12.96 -5.30 -19.06
CA GLY A 82 12.95 -6.32 -20.11
C GLY A 82 11.73 -7.25 -20.02
N GLY A 83 10.88 -7.25 -21.02
CA GLY A 83 9.72 -8.13 -21.13
C GLY A 83 8.67 -7.85 -20.02
N ARG A 84 8.51 -8.74 -19.07
CA ARG A 84 7.62 -8.55 -17.92
C ARG A 84 8.40 -7.89 -16.80
N GLN A 85 8.07 -6.64 -16.51
CA GLN A 85 8.66 -5.94 -15.37
C GLN A 85 8.39 -6.70 -14.08
N ASN A 86 9.43 -6.92 -13.29
CA ASN A 86 9.34 -7.60 -12.00
C ASN A 86 10.35 -6.98 -11.03
N LEU A 87 9.92 -6.71 -9.81
CA LEU A 87 10.75 -6.22 -8.73
C LEU A 87 11.10 -7.42 -7.83
N ASN A 88 12.33 -7.86 -7.85
CA ASN A 88 12.78 -8.91 -6.94
C ASN A 88 13.35 -8.35 -5.63
N THR A 89 13.42 -9.17 -4.60
CA THR A 89 13.91 -8.77 -3.28
C THR A 89 15.33 -8.21 -3.32
N ASN A 90 16.24 -8.83 -4.12
CA ASN A 90 17.64 -8.42 -4.21
C ASN A 90 17.82 -7.03 -4.84
N ASP A 91 16.87 -6.60 -5.67
CA ASP A 91 16.87 -5.27 -6.25
C ASP A 91 16.16 -4.28 -5.33
N PHE A 92 15.06 -4.70 -4.70
CA PHE A 92 14.33 -3.83 -3.78
C PHE A 92 15.16 -3.39 -2.57
N VAL A 93 16.03 -4.23 -2.03
CA VAL A 93 16.94 -3.85 -0.91
C VAL A 93 17.99 -2.80 -1.29
N LYS A 94 18.17 -2.50 -2.59
CA LYS A 94 19.07 -1.45 -3.07
C LYS A 94 18.40 -0.08 -3.12
N VAL A 95 17.08 0.00 -2.88
CA VAL A 95 16.36 1.27 -2.85
C VAL A 95 16.82 2.08 -1.66
N GLU A 96 17.49 3.19 -1.91
CA GLU A 96 17.90 4.11 -0.85
C GLU A 96 16.72 4.96 -0.39
N ILE A 97 16.45 4.93 0.91
CA ILE A 97 15.37 5.69 1.53
C ILE A 97 15.96 6.75 2.44
N ARG A 98 15.61 8.00 2.19
CA ARG A 98 15.97 9.11 3.09
C ARG A 98 14.78 9.38 4.00
N TYR A 99 15.00 9.36 5.30
CA TYR A 99 13.96 9.57 6.29
C TYR A 99 14.39 10.56 7.37
N PRO A 100 13.48 11.39 7.86
CA PRO A 100 13.73 12.32 8.95
C PRO A 100 13.63 11.61 10.32
N SER A 101 13.68 12.39 11.41
CA SER A 101 13.44 11.85 12.75
C SER A 101 12.05 11.21 12.87
N LEU A 102 11.89 10.22 13.76
CA LEU A 102 10.60 9.54 14.01
C LEU A 102 9.46 10.52 14.31
N ALA A 103 9.73 11.56 15.13
CA ALA A 103 8.74 12.57 15.45
C ALA A 103 8.25 13.35 14.21
N GLU A 104 9.09 13.49 13.20
CA GLU A 104 8.74 14.12 11.94
C GLU A 104 8.04 13.15 10.98
N GLN A 105 8.48 11.89 10.94
CA GLN A 105 7.77 10.81 10.21
C GLN A 105 6.32 10.72 10.65
N SER A 106 6.07 10.64 11.96
CA SER A 106 4.71 10.58 12.54
C SER A 106 3.87 11.81 12.17
N LYS A 107 4.45 13.02 12.19
CA LYS A 107 3.73 14.24 11.77
C LYS A 107 3.36 14.22 10.29
N ILE A 108 4.30 13.81 9.44
CA ILE A 108 4.05 13.69 7.99
C ILE A 108 2.93 12.68 7.74
N CYS A 109 3.00 11.49 8.34
CA CYS A 109 1.97 10.46 8.21
C CYS A 109 0.60 10.94 8.70
N ALA A 110 0.55 11.64 9.83
CA ALA A 110 -0.70 12.17 10.36
C ALA A 110 -1.36 13.20 9.42
N VAL A 111 -0.57 14.07 8.80
CA VAL A 111 -1.10 15.05 7.83
C VAL A 111 -1.60 14.35 6.57
N LEU A 112 -0.80 13.47 5.98
CA LEU A 112 -1.18 12.75 4.75
C LEU A 112 -2.41 11.87 4.97
N SER A 113 -2.49 11.13 6.07
CA SER A 113 -3.66 10.31 6.40
C SER A 113 -4.94 11.13 6.57
N ARG A 114 -4.84 12.37 7.11
CA ARG A 114 -6.01 13.28 7.18
C ARG A 114 -6.47 13.70 5.79
N ILE A 115 -5.53 14.00 4.89
CA ILE A 115 -5.83 14.35 3.50
C ILE A 115 -6.49 13.18 2.78
N ASP A 116 -5.97 11.97 2.91
CA ASP A 116 -6.53 10.76 2.30
C ASP A 116 -7.96 10.48 2.80
N ASN A 117 -8.19 10.67 4.10
CA ASN A 117 -9.53 10.55 4.68
C ASN A 117 -10.51 11.59 4.12
N LEU A 118 -10.08 12.85 3.94
CA LEU A 118 -10.88 13.89 3.31
C LEU A 118 -11.20 13.58 1.86
N ILE A 119 -10.20 13.13 1.09
CA ILE A 119 -10.39 12.71 -0.31
C ILE A 119 -11.45 11.59 -0.37
N THR A 120 -11.29 10.56 0.45
CA THR A 120 -12.23 9.42 0.50
C THR A 120 -13.66 9.87 0.86
N LEU A 121 -13.80 10.76 1.84
CA LEU A 121 -15.09 11.29 2.26
C LEU A 121 -15.77 12.11 1.13
N HIS A 122 -14.99 12.94 0.46
CA HIS A 122 -15.50 13.75 -0.65
C HIS A 122 -15.87 12.89 -1.86
N GLN A 123 -15.11 11.86 -2.17
CA GLN A 123 -15.43 10.90 -3.23
C GLN A 123 -16.76 10.18 -2.95
N ARG A 124 -16.97 9.70 -1.71
CA ARG A 124 -18.23 9.07 -1.29
C ARG A 124 -19.41 10.04 -1.38
N LYS A 125 -19.21 11.32 -1.00
CA LYS A 125 -20.23 12.36 -1.10
C LYS A 125 -20.58 12.64 -2.55
N LEU A 126 -19.58 12.75 -3.42
CA LEU A 126 -19.76 12.96 -4.86
C LEU A 126 -20.55 11.81 -5.50
N GLU A 127 -20.22 10.57 -5.18
CA GLU A 127 -20.94 9.40 -5.69
C GLU A 127 -22.41 9.39 -5.24
N LYS A 128 -22.66 9.71 -3.98
CA LYS A 128 -24.02 9.85 -3.46
C LYS A 128 -24.83 10.93 -4.22
N LEU A 129 -24.22 12.08 -4.47
CA LEU A 129 -24.87 13.17 -5.22
C LEU A 129 -25.14 12.78 -6.68
N LYS A 130 -24.21 12.08 -7.33
CA LYS A 130 -24.41 11.52 -8.68
C LYS A 130 -25.60 10.57 -8.73
N ASN A 131 -25.71 9.66 -7.74
CA ASN A 131 -26.81 8.71 -7.66
C ASN A 131 -28.16 9.39 -7.40
N ILE A 132 -28.20 10.41 -6.53
CA ILE A 132 -29.41 11.25 -6.33
C ILE A 132 -29.80 11.94 -7.63
N LYS A 133 -28.86 12.62 -8.30
CA LYS A 133 -29.11 13.27 -9.59
C LYS A 133 -29.68 12.29 -10.62
N LYS A 134 -29.08 11.12 -10.75
CA LYS A 134 -29.55 10.07 -11.67
C LYS A 134 -30.97 9.65 -11.34
N SER A 135 -31.28 9.34 -10.08
CA SER A 135 -32.62 8.94 -9.64
C SER A 135 -33.67 10.03 -9.86
N MET A 136 -33.32 11.32 -9.65
CA MET A 136 -34.22 12.43 -9.94
C MET A 136 -34.50 12.56 -11.43
N LEU A 137 -33.47 12.47 -12.28
CA LEU A 137 -33.68 12.50 -13.75
C LEU A 137 -34.59 11.38 -14.23
N GLU A 138 -34.38 10.15 -13.72
CA GLU A 138 -35.24 9.00 -14.06
C GLU A 138 -36.70 9.19 -13.62
N LYS A 139 -36.96 9.92 -12.53
CA LYS A 139 -38.33 10.19 -12.04
C LYS A 139 -38.99 11.41 -12.66
N MET A 140 -38.21 12.38 -13.14
CA MET A 140 -38.76 13.66 -13.68
C MET A 140 -39.07 13.59 -15.18
N PHE A 141 -38.52 12.60 -15.90
CA PHE A 141 -38.68 12.48 -17.35
C PHE A 141 -39.31 11.12 -17.75
N VAL A 142 -40.18 10.58 -16.90
CA VAL A 142 -41.02 9.42 -17.21
C VAL A 142 -42.29 9.83 -17.89
#